data_2a4ca64acb0b2e710c4dc3dfef271a17
#
_entry.id   2a4ca64acb0b2e710c4dc3dfef271a17
#
_cell.length_a   1.000
_cell.length_b   1.000
_cell.length_c   1.000
_cell.angle_alpha   90.00
_cell.angle_beta   90.00
_cell.angle_gamma   90.00
#
_symmetry.space_group_name_H-M   'P 1'
#
loop_
_entity.id
_entity.type
_entity.pdbx_description
1 polymer ?
#
loop_
_entity_poly.entity_id
_entity_poly.type
_entity_poly.pdbx_seq_one_letter_code
_entity_poly.pdbx_strand_id
1 'polypeptide(L)'
;VLSLQTLNRHQNQLDLIFYNSKTNNTSVVLKEIDKAYVDITDNLTFLEDNSFIWTSEKDGYNHIYHYGKKGKLINQVTKGNWEVTNYYGFNEKNNTIYYQSLENGSINRDVYSITLDGTNKKRLTKNTGTNDADFSANFTYFINTYSSATQPPLYTLNDAVNGYVFKTIKTNSELTKTVSEYKMSKKEFSTININGNDLNMWMIKPANFDAKKEYPLFMFQYSGPGSQQVANRWNNANDYW
;
A
#
# COMPACT_ATOMS: atom_id res chain seq x y z
N VAL A 1 6.24 -14.89 -24.58
CA VAL A 1 4.82 -14.88 -24.25
C VAL A 1 4.39 -13.44 -24.10
N LEU A 2 3.25 -13.06 -24.68
CA LEU A 2 2.59 -11.79 -24.44
C LEU A 2 1.44 -12.02 -23.45
N SER A 3 1.35 -11.21 -22.44
CA SER A 3 0.22 -11.22 -21.49
C SER A 3 -0.77 -10.11 -21.83
N LEU A 4 -2.05 -10.42 -21.72
CA LEU A 4 -3.15 -9.51 -21.94
C LEU A 4 -4.15 -9.67 -20.80
N GLN A 5 -4.72 -8.58 -20.34
CA GLN A 5 -5.86 -8.57 -19.42
C GLN A 5 -7.10 -8.13 -20.18
N THR A 6 -8.19 -8.83 -20.02
CA THR A 6 -9.50 -8.45 -20.56
C THR A 6 -10.50 -8.36 -19.42
N LEU A 7 -11.24 -7.26 -19.37
CA LEU A 7 -12.28 -7.01 -18.39
C LEU A 7 -13.62 -6.97 -19.13
N ASN A 8 -14.63 -7.64 -18.58
CA ASN A 8 -15.96 -7.56 -19.15
C ASN A 8 -16.61 -6.19 -18.90
N ARG A 9 -17.71 -5.87 -19.60
CA ARG A 9 -18.37 -4.56 -19.48
C ARG A 9 -18.88 -4.26 -18.07
N HIS A 10 -19.26 -5.29 -17.30
CA HIS A 10 -19.71 -5.13 -15.92
C HIS A 10 -18.57 -4.97 -14.92
N GLN A 11 -17.32 -5.10 -15.39
CA GLN A 11 -16.11 -5.00 -14.58
C GLN A 11 -16.09 -5.97 -13.37
N ASN A 12 -16.75 -7.11 -13.50
CA ASN A 12 -16.84 -8.13 -12.47
C ASN A 12 -16.20 -9.46 -12.88
N GLN A 13 -15.58 -9.52 -14.07
CA GLN A 13 -14.75 -10.63 -14.52
C GLN A 13 -13.55 -10.11 -15.30
N LEU A 14 -12.36 -10.48 -14.85
CA LEU A 14 -11.08 -10.24 -15.48
C LEU A 14 -10.47 -11.57 -15.90
N ASP A 15 -10.04 -11.69 -17.16
CA ASP A 15 -9.29 -12.83 -17.68
C ASP A 15 -7.86 -12.41 -17.98
N LEU A 16 -6.87 -13.08 -17.38
CA LEU A 16 -5.46 -12.98 -17.76
C LEU A 16 -5.19 -14.01 -18.86
N ILE A 17 -4.80 -13.53 -20.02
CA ILE A 17 -4.58 -14.32 -21.23
C ILE A 17 -3.11 -14.32 -21.58
N PHE A 18 -2.53 -15.51 -21.86
CA PHE A 18 -1.20 -15.64 -22.41
C PHE A 18 -1.29 -16.00 -23.89
N TYR A 19 -0.59 -15.24 -24.72
CA TYR A 19 -0.40 -15.49 -26.14
C TYR A 19 1.02 -16.00 -26.42
N ASN A 20 1.12 -17.12 -27.09
CA ASN A 20 2.39 -17.69 -27.54
C ASN A 20 2.61 -17.37 -29.02
N SER A 21 3.53 -16.44 -29.29
CA SER A 21 3.84 -15.99 -30.67
C SER A 21 4.47 -17.06 -31.57
N LYS A 22 5.04 -18.15 -31.00
CA LYS A 22 5.62 -19.25 -31.78
C LYS A 22 4.58 -20.23 -32.29
N THR A 23 3.51 -20.43 -31.52
CA THR A 23 2.45 -21.40 -31.84
C THR A 23 1.13 -20.74 -32.24
N ASN A 24 1.03 -19.42 -32.17
CA ASN A 24 -0.18 -18.64 -32.41
C ASN A 24 -1.36 -19.01 -31.48
N ASN A 25 -1.06 -19.63 -30.33
CA ASN A 25 -2.09 -20.06 -29.38
C ASN A 25 -2.30 -19.04 -28.26
N THR A 26 -3.57 -18.85 -27.90
CA THR A 26 -3.98 -18.12 -26.70
C THR A 26 -4.49 -19.07 -25.64
N SER A 27 -4.28 -18.74 -24.37
CA SER A 27 -4.86 -19.45 -23.23
C SER A 27 -5.23 -18.48 -22.12
N VAL A 28 -6.45 -18.63 -21.55
CA VAL A 28 -6.81 -17.96 -20.30
C VAL A 28 -6.11 -18.73 -19.19
N VAL A 29 -5.19 -18.07 -18.47
CA VAL A 29 -4.38 -18.70 -17.42
C VAL A 29 -4.89 -18.36 -16.02
N LEU A 30 -5.57 -17.24 -15.87
CA LEU A 30 -6.19 -16.84 -14.63
C LEU A 30 -7.52 -16.16 -14.92
N LYS A 31 -8.50 -16.38 -14.04
CA LYS A 31 -9.78 -15.72 -14.07
C LYS A 31 -10.11 -15.20 -12.68
N GLU A 32 -10.34 -13.89 -12.60
CA GLU A 32 -10.84 -13.23 -11.39
C GLU A 32 -12.31 -12.90 -11.58
N ILE A 33 -13.13 -13.24 -10.60
CA ILE A 33 -14.58 -12.98 -10.63
C ILE A 33 -15.00 -12.51 -9.26
N ASP A 34 -15.74 -11.41 -9.22
CA ASP A 34 -16.41 -10.92 -8.03
C ASP A 34 -17.87 -10.55 -8.35
N LYS A 35 -18.74 -10.53 -7.37
CA LYS A 35 -20.16 -10.18 -7.55
C LYS A 35 -20.37 -8.68 -7.82
N ALA A 36 -19.47 -7.85 -7.31
CA ALA A 36 -19.55 -6.42 -7.41
C ALA A 36 -18.54 -5.88 -8.45
N TYR A 37 -17.24 -6.10 -8.24
CA TYR A 37 -16.21 -5.44 -9.02
C TYR A 37 -14.87 -6.17 -8.92
N VAL A 38 -14.10 -6.20 -10.00
CA VAL A 38 -12.72 -6.68 -10.04
C VAL A 38 -11.83 -5.53 -10.48
N ASP A 39 -10.85 -5.17 -9.66
CA ASP A 39 -9.89 -4.13 -10.01
C ASP A 39 -8.81 -4.66 -10.96
N ILE A 40 -8.32 -3.79 -11.85
CA ILE A 40 -7.21 -4.10 -12.74
C ILE A 40 -5.91 -3.95 -11.94
N THR A 41 -5.01 -4.92 -12.08
CA THR A 41 -3.67 -4.85 -11.48
C THR A 41 -2.58 -4.95 -12.55
N ASP A 42 -1.54 -4.13 -12.39
CA ASP A 42 -0.33 -4.18 -13.24
C ASP A 42 0.81 -4.97 -12.57
N ASN A 43 0.53 -5.66 -11.47
CA ASN A 43 1.52 -6.34 -10.64
C ASN A 43 1.90 -7.76 -11.16
N LEU A 44 1.73 -8.03 -12.45
CA LEU A 44 2.17 -9.28 -13.05
C LEU A 44 3.69 -9.32 -13.18
N THR A 45 4.33 -10.27 -12.48
CA THR A 45 5.78 -10.50 -12.55
C THR A 45 6.05 -11.94 -12.94
N PHE A 46 6.70 -12.17 -14.10
CA PHE A 46 7.14 -13.49 -14.52
C PHE A 46 8.46 -13.86 -13.85
N LEU A 47 8.60 -15.12 -13.43
CA LEU A 47 9.79 -15.70 -12.85
C LEU A 47 10.55 -16.53 -13.91
N GLU A 48 11.83 -16.85 -13.64
CA GLU A 48 12.69 -17.61 -14.57
C GLU A 48 12.12 -18.99 -14.93
N ASP A 49 11.39 -19.64 -14.03
CA ASP A 49 10.72 -20.93 -14.25
C ASP A 49 9.37 -20.81 -15.01
N ASN A 50 9.03 -19.61 -15.47
CA ASN A 50 7.77 -19.22 -16.09
C ASN A 50 6.55 -19.30 -15.15
N SER A 51 6.71 -19.46 -13.85
CA SER A 51 5.69 -19.14 -12.87
C SER A 51 5.52 -17.61 -12.79
N PHE A 52 4.50 -17.13 -12.10
CA PHE A 52 4.28 -15.70 -12.00
C PHE A 52 3.67 -15.28 -10.66
N ILE A 53 3.95 -14.04 -10.30
CA ILE A 53 3.37 -13.36 -9.15
C ILE A 53 2.21 -12.50 -9.64
N TRP A 54 1.13 -12.48 -8.87
CA TRP A 54 -0.09 -11.74 -9.11
C TRP A 54 -0.65 -11.18 -7.82
N THR A 55 -1.36 -10.05 -7.88
CA THR A 55 -2.12 -9.52 -6.74
C THR A 55 -3.61 -9.66 -7.00
N SER A 56 -4.38 -10.01 -5.97
CA SER A 56 -5.81 -10.27 -6.08
C SER A 56 -6.53 -10.01 -4.76
N GLU A 57 -7.79 -9.55 -4.84
CA GLU A 57 -8.69 -9.35 -3.70
C GLU A 57 -9.60 -10.55 -3.42
N LYS A 58 -9.36 -11.69 -4.05
CA LYS A 58 -10.24 -12.88 -4.05
C LYS A 58 -10.54 -13.48 -2.67
N ASP A 59 -9.79 -13.13 -1.64
CA ASP A 59 -10.04 -13.53 -0.25
C ASP A 59 -10.62 -12.40 0.63
N GLY A 60 -10.99 -11.24 0.01
CA GLY A 60 -11.58 -10.08 0.66
C GLY A 60 -10.61 -8.93 0.92
N TYR A 61 -9.31 -9.14 0.71
CA TYR A 61 -8.26 -8.12 0.78
C TYR A 61 -7.27 -8.31 -0.37
N ASN A 62 -6.62 -7.23 -0.80
CA ASN A 62 -5.58 -7.34 -1.82
C ASN A 62 -4.35 -8.03 -1.25
N HIS A 63 -4.02 -9.22 -1.79
CA HIS A 63 -2.88 -10.02 -1.39
C HIS A 63 -2.04 -10.49 -2.57
N ILE A 64 -0.82 -10.94 -2.27
CA ILE A 64 0.13 -11.45 -3.24
C ILE A 64 -0.01 -12.97 -3.35
N TYR A 65 -0.07 -13.46 -4.59
CA TYR A 65 -0.23 -14.87 -4.92
C TYR A 65 0.86 -15.31 -5.89
N HIS A 66 1.30 -16.56 -5.75
CA HIS A 66 2.22 -17.21 -6.66
C HIS A 66 1.51 -18.28 -7.47
N TYR A 67 1.59 -18.20 -8.79
CA TYR A 67 0.96 -19.12 -9.73
C TYR A 67 1.99 -19.80 -10.62
N GLY A 68 1.77 -21.07 -10.93
CA GLY A 68 2.51 -21.77 -11.96
C GLY A 68 2.16 -21.28 -13.38
N LYS A 69 3.00 -21.57 -14.34
CA LYS A 69 2.91 -21.13 -15.76
C LYS A 69 1.56 -21.35 -16.45
N LYS A 70 0.72 -22.25 -15.94
CA LYS A 70 -0.62 -22.57 -16.47
C LYS A 70 -1.74 -22.00 -15.60
N GLY A 71 -1.45 -21.08 -14.67
CA GLY A 71 -2.44 -20.46 -13.78
C GLY A 71 -2.86 -21.32 -12.60
N LYS A 72 -2.19 -22.45 -12.34
CA LYS A 72 -2.44 -23.22 -11.11
C LYS A 72 -1.85 -22.45 -9.93
N LEU A 73 -2.65 -22.15 -8.91
CA LEU A 73 -2.17 -21.55 -7.67
C LEU A 73 -1.13 -22.48 -7.01
N ILE A 74 0.05 -21.92 -6.71
CA ILE A 74 1.10 -22.58 -5.93
C ILE A 74 0.89 -22.26 -4.46
N ASN A 75 0.87 -20.96 -4.10
CA ASN A 75 0.57 -20.52 -2.74
C ASN A 75 0.06 -19.06 -2.72
N GLN A 76 -0.63 -18.72 -1.64
CA GLN A 76 -0.89 -17.35 -1.24
C GLN A 76 0.30 -16.87 -0.38
N VAL A 77 1.01 -15.86 -0.85
CA VAL A 77 2.25 -15.37 -0.22
C VAL A 77 1.95 -14.50 1.00
N THR A 78 1.01 -13.56 0.85
CA THR A 78 0.54 -12.71 1.95
C THR A 78 -0.91 -13.03 2.30
N LYS A 79 -1.27 -12.93 3.59
CA LYS A 79 -2.63 -13.22 4.07
C LYS A 79 -2.92 -12.48 5.37
N GLY A 80 -4.20 -12.19 5.61
CA GLY A 80 -4.67 -11.54 6.84
C GLY A 80 -5.81 -10.56 6.58
N ASN A 81 -6.36 -9.96 7.64
CA ASN A 81 -7.42 -8.94 7.53
C ASN A 81 -6.80 -7.54 7.29
N TRP A 82 -6.01 -7.43 6.26
CA TRP A 82 -5.30 -6.23 5.82
C TRP A 82 -4.92 -6.39 4.36
N GLU A 83 -4.61 -5.31 3.67
CA GLU A 83 -4.27 -5.34 2.26
C GLU A 83 -2.82 -4.94 1.97
N VAL A 84 -2.28 -5.47 0.90
CA VAL A 84 -1.10 -4.97 0.20
C VAL A 84 -1.51 -3.74 -0.60
N THR A 85 -0.94 -2.58 -0.26
CA THR A 85 -1.25 -1.31 -0.91
C THR A 85 -0.30 -0.99 -2.06
N ASN A 86 0.89 -1.58 -2.07
CA ASN A 86 1.83 -1.49 -3.17
C ASN A 86 2.71 -2.75 -3.25
N TYR A 87 2.93 -3.23 -4.47
CA TYR A 87 3.88 -4.30 -4.76
C TYR A 87 5.10 -3.69 -5.45
N TYR A 88 6.26 -3.72 -4.79
CA TYR A 88 7.48 -3.09 -5.31
C TYR A 88 8.28 -4.00 -6.23
N GLY A 89 8.11 -5.32 -6.13
CA GLY A 89 8.75 -6.28 -6.99
C GLY A 89 9.31 -7.50 -6.26
N PHE A 90 10.02 -8.32 -7.03
CA PHE A 90 10.60 -9.58 -6.61
C PHE A 90 12.09 -9.65 -6.93
N ASN A 91 12.89 -10.00 -5.94
CA ASN A 91 14.32 -10.28 -6.12
C ASN A 91 14.55 -11.79 -6.21
N GLU A 92 14.79 -12.28 -7.41
CA GLU A 92 15.00 -13.71 -7.66
C GLU A 92 16.24 -14.27 -6.94
N LYS A 93 17.31 -13.45 -6.78
CA LYS A 93 18.57 -13.91 -6.17
C LYS A 93 18.41 -14.40 -4.74
N ASN A 94 17.53 -13.75 -3.97
CA ASN A 94 17.26 -14.10 -2.58
C ASN A 94 15.83 -14.56 -2.35
N ASN A 95 15.06 -14.78 -3.42
CA ASN A 95 13.68 -15.28 -3.40
C ASN A 95 12.73 -14.41 -2.53
N THR A 96 12.89 -13.07 -2.63
CA THR A 96 12.21 -12.13 -1.72
C THR A 96 11.33 -11.16 -2.49
N ILE A 97 10.10 -11.00 -2.03
CA ILE A 97 9.13 -10.00 -2.47
C ILE A 97 9.18 -8.81 -1.53
N TYR A 98 9.07 -7.60 -2.09
CA TYR A 98 8.96 -6.35 -1.36
C TYR A 98 7.60 -5.69 -1.62
N TYR A 99 6.94 -5.24 -0.56
CA TYR A 99 5.59 -4.67 -0.65
C TYR A 99 5.31 -3.66 0.47
N GLN A 100 4.26 -2.87 0.29
CA GLN A 100 3.70 -2.00 1.32
C GLN A 100 2.36 -2.57 1.77
N SER A 101 2.04 -2.45 3.04
CA SER A 101 0.74 -2.91 3.55
C SER A 101 0.20 -2.12 4.73
N LEU A 102 -1.08 -2.40 5.05
CA LEU A 102 -1.83 -1.88 6.20
C LEU A 102 -1.72 -2.75 7.44
N GLU A 103 -0.87 -3.76 7.47
CA GLU A 103 -0.80 -4.76 8.54
C GLU A 103 -0.63 -4.13 9.94
N ASN A 104 0.05 -2.98 10.02
CA ASN A 104 0.27 -2.25 11.27
C ASN A 104 -0.74 -1.13 11.53
N GLY A 105 -1.97 -1.30 11.07
CA GLY A 105 -3.08 -0.37 11.25
C GLY A 105 -3.50 0.34 9.96
N SER A 106 -4.79 0.42 9.76
CA SER A 106 -5.44 0.86 8.51
C SER A 106 -5.09 2.28 8.06
N ILE A 107 -4.68 3.16 8.97
CA ILE A 107 -4.27 4.53 8.65
C ILE A 107 -2.77 4.70 8.39
N ASN A 108 -1.98 3.65 8.61
CA ASN A 108 -0.52 3.64 8.43
C ASN A 108 -0.12 2.85 7.18
N ARG A 109 1.11 3.07 6.72
CA ARG A 109 1.74 2.31 5.64
C ARG A 109 3.14 1.93 6.03
N ASP A 110 3.47 0.66 5.90
CA ASP A 110 4.81 0.15 6.17
C ASP A 110 5.33 -0.71 5.02
N VAL A 111 6.64 -0.70 4.87
CA VAL A 111 7.35 -1.50 3.88
C VAL A 111 7.79 -2.82 4.51
N TYR A 112 7.52 -3.91 3.80
CA TYR A 112 7.82 -5.28 4.22
C TYR A 112 8.62 -6.02 3.16
N SER A 113 9.30 -7.06 3.60
CA SER A 113 9.83 -8.13 2.77
C SER A 113 9.28 -9.48 3.21
N ILE A 114 9.11 -10.41 2.26
CA ILE A 114 8.66 -11.78 2.52
C ILE A 114 9.24 -12.71 1.46
N THR A 115 9.57 -13.94 1.80
CA THR A 115 10.00 -14.93 0.80
C THR A 115 8.80 -15.42 -0.02
N LEU A 116 9.04 -15.88 -1.25
CA LEU A 116 7.99 -16.28 -2.20
C LEU A 116 7.09 -17.40 -1.66
N ASP A 117 7.59 -18.21 -0.75
CA ASP A 117 6.83 -19.26 -0.04
C ASP A 117 5.91 -18.72 1.07
N GLY A 118 5.94 -17.40 1.34
CA GLY A 118 5.17 -16.76 2.40
C GLY A 118 5.79 -16.83 3.79
N THR A 119 7.06 -17.22 3.90
CA THR A 119 7.80 -17.25 5.17
C THR A 119 8.75 -16.05 5.31
N ASN A 120 9.49 -15.98 6.42
CA ASN A 120 10.52 -14.96 6.68
C ASN A 120 10.05 -13.51 6.51
N LYS A 121 8.78 -13.23 6.79
CA LYS A 121 8.24 -11.87 6.73
C LYS A 121 8.99 -10.94 7.70
N LYS A 122 9.38 -9.75 7.20
CA LYS A 122 10.03 -8.70 7.98
C LYS A 122 9.41 -7.35 7.69
N ARG A 123 9.18 -6.54 8.70
CA ARG A 123 8.89 -5.11 8.55
C ARG A 123 10.21 -4.36 8.44
N LEU A 124 10.41 -3.62 7.35
CA LEU A 124 11.64 -2.88 7.05
C LEU A 124 11.61 -1.44 7.56
N THR A 125 10.43 -0.85 7.73
CA THR A 125 10.25 0.51 8.24
C THR A 125 9.76 0.49 9.68
N LYS A 126 10.21 1.44 10.51
CA LYS A 126 9.93 1.43 11.96
C LYS A 126 9.03 2.58 12.43
N ASN A 127 9.00 3.68 11.69
CA ASN A 127 8.26 4.87 12.08
C ASN A 127 6.77 4.71 11.81
N THR A 128 5.93 5.06 12.77
CA THR A 128 4.47 5.05 12.63
C THR A 128 4.02 6.23 11.78
N GLY A 129 3.32 5.95 10.70
CA GLY A 129 2.88 6.92 9.70
C GLY A 129 2.79 6.27 8.33
N THR A 130 3.06 7.03 7.30
CA THR A 130 3.15 6.53 5.93
C THR A 130 4.60 6.41 5.51
N ASN A 131 5.02 5.21 5.20
CA ASN A 131 6.31 4.87 4.61
C ASN A 131 6.08 4.37 3.18
N ASP A 132 6.86 4.87 2.24
CA ASP A 132 6.85 4.44 0.85
C ASP A 132 8.28 4.20 0.38
N ALA A 133 8.50 3.29 -0.57
CA ALA A 133 9.84 2.87 -0.93
C ALA A 133 10.08 2.89 -2.44
N ASP A 134 11.23 3.46 -2.82
CA ASP A 134 11.79 3.33 -4.17
C ASP A 134 13.01 2.41 -4.11
N PHE A 135 12.89 1.20 -4.66
CA PHE A 135 13.95 0.21 -4.63
C PHE A 135 14.96 0.40 -5.77
N SER A 136 16.24 0.12 -5.48
CA SER A 136 17.24 -0.05 -6.52
C SER A 136 16.91 -1.27 -7.40
N ALA A 137 17.35 -1.26 -8.67
CA ALA A 137 17.03 -2.31 -9.63
C ALA A 137 17.42 -3.74 -9.18
N ASN A 138 18.42 -3.85 -8.32
CA ASN A 138 18.89 -5.12 -7.75
C ASN A 138 18.35 -5.40 -6.33
N PHE A 139 17.44 -4.59 -5.82
CA PHE A 139 16.88 -4.70 -4.47
C PHE A 139 17.93 -4.79 -3.34
N THR A 140 19.06 -4.07 -3.49
CA THR A 140 20.07 -3.97 -2.43
C THR A 140 19.73 -2.85 -1.44
N TYR A 141 19.18 -1.75 -1.96
CA TYR A 141 18.82 -0.56 -1.22
C TYR A 141 17.43 -0.08 -1.60
N PHE A 142 16.85 0.74 -0.72
CA PHE A 142 15.67 1.54 -1.06
C PHE A 142 15.75 2.94 -0.44
N ILE A 143 15.15 3.89 -1.13
CA ILE A 143 14.87 5.21 -0.56
C ILE A 143 13.51 5.11 0.12
N ASN A 144 13.47 5.31 1.44
CA ASN A 144 12.21 5.41 2.18
C ASN A 144 11.77 6.86 2.24
N THR A 145 10.55 7.14 1.81
CA THR A 145 9.85 8.40 2.02
C THR A 145 8.88 8.21 3.19
N TYR A 146 9.25 8.74 4.33
CA TYR A 146 8.41 8.67 5.54
C TYR A 146 7.74 10.00 5.80
N SER A 147 6.47 9.98 6.22
CA SER A 147 5.78 11.13 6.81
C SER A 147 4.70 10.70 7.80
N SER A 148 4.24 11.64 8.62
CA SER A 148 3.03 11.46 9.44
C SER A 148 2.17 12.72 9.37
N ALA A 149 1.02 12.71 10.00
CA ALA A 149 0.15 13.89 10.06
C ALA A 149 0.84 15.15 10.62
N THR A 150 1.89 14.96 11.43
CA THR A 150 2.62 16.06 12.09
C THR A 150 4.08 16.17 11.65
N GLN A 151 4.57 15.24 10.83
CA GLN A 151 5.96 15.18 10.38
C GLN A 151 6.03 15.34 8.86
N PRO A 152 6.63 16.42 8.34
CA PRO A 152 6.95 16.56 6.93
C PRO A 152 7.80 15.40 6.40
N PRO A 153 7.84 15.16 5.08
CA PRO A 153 8.57 14.06 4.50
C PRO A 153 10.04 14.00 4.92
N LEU A 154 10.45 12.83 5.39
CA LEU A 154 11.82 12.44 5.71
C LEU A 154 12.27 11.40 4.68
N TYR A 155 13.41 11.64 4.04
CA TYR A 155 13.98 10.75 3.03
C TYR A 155 15.23 10.08 3.57
N THR A 156 15.27 8.77 3.54
CA THR A 156 16.40 7.96 4.00
C THR A 156 16.81 6.90 2.98
N LEU A 157 18.11 6.62 2.89
CA LEU A 157 18.63 5.45 2.17
C LEU A 157 18.74 4.29 3.15
N ASN A 158 18.08 3.19 2.80
CA ASN A 158 17.93 2.03 3.67
C ASN A 158 18.45 0.74 3.00
N ASP A 159 18.91 -0.19 3.82
CA ASP A 159 19.20 -1.56 3.44
C ASP A 159 17.92 -2.35 3.18
N ALA A 160 17.84 -3.05 2.06
CA ALA A 160 16.65 -3.79 1.68
C ALA A 160 16.46 -5.14 2.42
N VAL A 161 17.50 -5.65 3.11
CA VAL A 161 17.43 -6.92 3.84
C VAL A 161 16.87 -6.77 5.25
N ASN A 162 17.21 -5.66 5.91
CA ASN A 162 16.90 -5.45 7.34
C ASN A 162 16.31 -4.06 7.67
N GLY A 163 16.19 -3.17 6.67
CA GLY A 163 15.66 -1.82 6.85
C GLY A 163 16.63 -0.85 7.55
N TYR A 164 17.89 -1.22 7.76
CA TYR A 164 18.88 -0.34 8.39
C TYR A 164 19.05 0.96 7.59
N VAL A 165 19.04 2.09 8.29
CA VAL A 165 19.24 3.42 7.68
C VAL A 165 20.73 3.69 7.52
N PHE A 166 21.22 3.69 6.30
CA PHE A 166 22.61 4.08 5.99
C PHE A 166 22.81 5.58 6.06
N LYS A 167 21.84 6.34 5.53
CA LYS A 167 21.96 7.77 5.39
C LYS A 167 20.60 8.45 5.40
N THR A 168 20.49 9.56 6.11
CA THR A 168 19.42 10.52 5.92
C THR A 168 19.75 11.40 4.73
N ILE A 169 18.87 11.42 3.73
CA ILE A 169 19.03 12.22 2.51
C ILE A 169 18.51 13.63 2.75
N LYS A 170 17.29 13.74 3.31
CA LYS A 170 16.65 15.03 3.60
C LYS A 170 15.69 14.91 4.79
N THR A 171 15.80 15.84 5.74
CA THR A 171 14.94 15.90 6.93
C THR A 171 13.77 16.88 6.77
N ASN A 172 13.85 17.84 5.85
CA ASN A 172 12.96 18.99 5.75
C ASN A 172 12.82 19.78 7.07
N SER A 173 13.94 19.90 7.82
CA SER A 173 13.99 20.56 9.12
C SER A 173 13.57 22.04 9.09
N GLU A 174 13.87 22.75 8.00
CA GLU A 174 13.43 24.13 7.81
C GLU A 174 11.90 24.23 7.71
N LEU A 175 11.27 23.32 6.94
CA LEU A 175 9.81 23.24 6.87
C LEU A 175 9.22 22.91 8.23
N THR A 176 9.80 21.95 8.96
CA THR A 176 9.37 21.60 10.32
C THR A 176 9.45 22.80 11.25
N LYS A 177 10.55 23.57 11.18
CA LYS A 177 10.72 24.81 11.95
C LYS A 177 9.65 25.84 11.59
N THR A 178 9.48 26.13 10.30
CA THR A 178 8.46 27.07 9.81
C THR A 178 7.07 26.71 10.30
N VAL A 179 6.67 25.43 10.13
CA VAL A 179 5.34 24.95 10.61
C VAL A 179 5.19 25.10 12.12
N SER A 180 6.27 24.90 12.90
CA SER A 180 6.22 25.07 14.36
C SER A 180 6.02 26.52 14.83
N GLU A 181 6.33 27.49 13.98
CA GLU A 181 6.10 28.92 14.25
C GLU A 181 4.61 29.30 14.13
N TYR A 182 3.83 28.51 13.38
CA TYR A 182 2.39 28.65 13.29
C TYR A 182 1.73 27.84 14.42
N LYS A 183 0.77 28.41 15.10
CA LYS A 183 -0.01 27.75 16.18
C LYS A 183 -1.05 26.80 15.55
N MET A 184 -0.62 25.89 14.72
CA MET A 184 -1.50 24.91 14.08
C MET A 184 -1.92 23.84 15.08
N SER A 185 -3.20 23.56 15.15
CA SER A 185 -3.72 22.45 15.94
C SER A 185 -3.28 21.11 15.34
N LYS A 186 -3.09 20.12 16.19
CA LYS A 186 -2.74 18.77 15.72
C LYS A 186 -3.96 18.06 15.16
N LYS A 187 -3.75 17.26 14.13
CA LYS A 187 -4.72 16.28 13.65
C LYS A 187 -4.82 15.14 14.67
N GLU A 188 -5.99 14.94 15.26
CA GLU A 188 -6.27 13.86 16.21
C GLU A 188 -6.99 12.74 15.49
N PHE A 189 -6.46 11.51 15.55
CA PHE A 189 -7.10 10.32 14.99
C PHE A 189 -7.95 9.62 16.04
N SER A 190 -9.10 9.13 15.61
CA SER A 190 -10.01 8.33 16.44
C SER A 190 -10.87 7.43 15.56
N THR A 191 -11.73 6.66 16.18
CA THR A 191 -12.75 5.85 15.49
C THR A 191 -14.13 6.25 15.96
N ILE A 192 -15.11 6.12 15.09
CA ILE A 192 -16.53 6.25 15.39
C ILE A 192 -17.25 4.96 14.98
N ASN A 193 -18.06 4.41 15.89
CA ASN A 193 -18.89 3.26 15.56
C ASN A 193 -20.19 3.69 14.91
N ILE A 194 -20.46 3.21 13.71
CA ILE A 194 -21.71 3.44 12.98
C ILE A 194 -22.27 2.08 12.55
N ASN A 195 -23.43 1.73 13.10
CA ASN A 195 -24.13 0.49 12.80
C ASN A 195 -23.26 -0.78 12.98
N GLY A 196 -22.41 -0.79 14.02
CA GLY A 196 -21.52 -1.89 14.33
C GLY A 196 -20.18 -1.90 13.57
N ASN A 197 -19.94 -0.91 12.72
CA ASN A 197 -18.67 -0.74 12.00
C ASN A 197 -17.85 0.41 12.60
N ASP A 198 -16.58 0.13 12.92
CA ASP A 198 -15.65 1.14 13.39
C ASP A 198 -15.02 1.85 12.20
N LEU A 199 -15.34 3.12 12.03
CA LEU A 199 -14.81 3.97 10.96
C LEU A 199 -13.70 4.86 11.50
N ASN A 200 -12.58 4.91 10.79
CA ASN A 200 -11.51 5.85 11.13
C ASN A 200 -11.94 7.29 10.84
N MET A 201 -11.59 8.19 11.73
CA MET A 201 -11.78 9.62 11.55
C MET A 201 -10.58 10.42 12.03
N TRP A 202 -10.46 11.63 11.59
CA TRP A 202 -9.58 12.63 12.17
C TRP A 202 -10.33 13.92 12.47
N MET A 203 -9.83 14.68 13.42
CA MET A 203 -10.39 15.97 13.81
C MET A 203 -9.26 16.97 14.03
N ILE A 204 -9.50 18.21 13.62
CA ILE A 204 -8.67 19.36 13.97
C ILE A 204 -9.54 20.32 14.78
N LYS A 205 -9.14 20.61 16.01
CA LYS A 205 -9.81 21.54 16.89
C LYS A 205 -9.20 22.94 16.76
N PRO A 206 -9.93 24.03 17.01
CA PRO A 206 -9.36 25.36 17.10
C PRO A 206 -8.15 25.42 18.05
N ALA A 207 -7.17 26.28 17.78
CA ALA A 207 -5.96 26.41 18.62
C ALA A 207 -6.25 26.73 20.10
N ASN A 208 -7.36 27.45 20.35
CA ASN A 208 -7.83 27.81 21.71
C ASN A 208 -9.08 27.00 22.05
N PHE A 209 -9.14 25.71 21.72
CA PHE A 209 -10.30 24.87 21.98
C PHE A 209 -10.62 24.80 23.48
N ASP A 210 -11.86 25.07 23.80
CA ASP A 210 -12.43 24.95 25.17
C ASP A 210 -13.64 24.00 25.10
N ALA A 211 -13.54 22.85 25.73
CA ALA A 211 -14.62 21.85 25.74
C ALA A 211 -15.96 22.32 26.37
N LYS A 212 -15.97 23.49 27.04
CA LYS A 212 -17.16 24.10 27.59
C LYS A 212 -17.89 25.03 26.62
N LYS A 213 -17.33 25.23 25.43
CA LYS A 213 -17.90 26.11 24.40
C LYS A 213 -18.41 25.29 23.23
N GLU A 214 -19.39 25.84 22.54
CA GLU A 214 -19.86 25.31 21.27
C GLU A 214 -19.09 25.93 20.12
N TYR A 215 -18.83 25.09 19.09
CA TYR A 215 -18.11 25.49 17.89
C TYR A 215 -18.86 25.03 16.64
N PRO A 216 -18.85 25.79 15.55
CA PRO A 216 -19.30 25.27 14.25
C PRO A 216 -18.51 24.02 13.86
N LEU A 217 -19.22 22.99 13.40
CA LEU A 217 -18.60 21.77 12.87
C LEU A 217 -18.60 21.79 11.35
N PHE A 218 -17.42 21.70 10.75
CA PHE A 218 -17.27 21.40 9.33
C PHE A 218 -16.90 19.91 9.19
N MET A 219 -17.75 19.15 8.51
CA MET A 219 -17.52 17.73 8.24
C MET A 219 -17.27 17.51 6.75
N PHE A 220 -16.16 16.85 6.46
CA PHE A 220 -15.79 16.37 5.12
C PHE A 220 -15.73 14.85 5.13
N GLN A 221 -16.39 14.22 4.17
CA GLN A 221 -16.28 12.77 3.96
C GLN A 221 -16.31 12.46 2.47
N TYR A 222 -15.63 11.39 2.10
CA TYR A 222 -15.74 10.76 0.80
C TYR A 222 -15.68 9.23 1.01
N SER A 223 -16.67 8.52 0.47
CA SER A 223 -16.87 7.08 0.74
C SER A 223 -16.82 6.25 -0.55
N GLY A 224 -16.16 6.73 -1.59
CA GLY A 224 -15.97 5.95 -2.82
C GLY A 224 -15.06 4.74 -2.58
N PRO A 225 -15.31 3.60 -3.24
CA PRO A 225 -14.43 2.44 -3.19
C PRO A 225 -12.99 2.82 -3.54
N GLY A 226 -12.01 2.22 -2.86
CA GLY A 226 -10.58 2.47 -3.07
C GLY A 226 -10.09 3.87 -2.71
N SER A 227 -10.93 4.74 -2.09
CA SER A 227 -10.57 6.11 -1.73
C SER A 227 -10.46 6.30 -0.23
N GLN A 228 -9.26 6.15 0.31
CA GLN A 228 -9.00 6.38 1.74
C GLN A 228 -8.73 7.85 2.03
N GLN A 229 -9.58 8.48 2.89
CA GLN A 229 -9.44 9.87 3.30
C GLN A 229 -8.72 10.03 4.66
N VAL A 230 -8.75 9.00 5.48
CA VAL A 230 -8.13 9.01 6.80
C VAL A 230 -6.81 8.25 6.75
N ALA A 231 -5.70 8.98 6.71
CA ALA A 231 -4.36 8.42 6.67
C ALA A 231 -3.39 9.25 7.53
N ASN A 232 -2.49 8.55 8.22
CA ASN A 232 -1.42 9.17 8.99
C ASN A 232 -0.26 9.56 8.07
N ARG A 233 -0.45 10.62 7.30
CA ARG A 233 0.53 11.17 6.36
C ARG A 233 0.54 12.69 6.36
N TRP A 234 1.62 13.27 5.89
CA TRP A 234 1.73 14.71 5.65
C TRP A 234 0.86 15.12 4.45
N ASN A 235 0.02 16.13 4.62
CA ASN A 235 -0.88 16.65 3.59
C ASN A 235 -0.60 18.12 3.24
N ASN A 236 0.65 18.57 3.32
CA ASN A 236 1.07 19.94 2.96
C ASN A 236 0.21 21.05 3.58
N ALA A 237 -0.30 20.82 4.78
CA ALA A 237 -1.23 21.70 5.48
C ALA A 237 -2.60 21.92 4.80
N ASN A 238 -2.96 21.14 3.78
CA ASN A 238 -4.24 21.27 3.06
C ASN A 238 -5.47 21.01 3.93
N ASP A 239 -5.30 20.35 5.07
CA ASP A 239 -6.40 20.06 6.01
C ASP A 239 -6.76 21.27 6.90
N TYR A 240 -6.06 22.39 6.79
CA TYR A 240 -6.24 23.59 7.65
C TYR A 240 -6.91 24.76 6.96
N TRP A 241 -7.40 24.60 5.74
CA TRP A 241 -8.07 25.64 4.95
C TRP A 241 -9.58 25.53 4.97
#